data_b3cc8dbc6ffc8fd58dcdc5371a2a858f
#
_entry.id   b3cc8dbc6ffc8fd58dcdc5371a2a858f
#
_cell.length_a   1.000
_cell.length_b   1.000
_cell.length_c   1.000
_cell.angle_alpha   90.00
_cell.angle_beta   90.00
_cell.angle_gamma   90.00
#
_symmetry.space_group_name_H-M   'P 1'
#
loop_
_entity.id
_entity.type
_entity.pdbx_description
1 polymer ?
#
loop_
_entity_poly.entity_id
_entity_poly.type
_entity_poly.pdbx_seq_one_letter_code
_entity_poly.pdbx_strand_id
1 'polypeptide(L)'
;MFSQSNEGAFSARNRALKESTGEYIMFMDCDDFISHHKIQRQIDILRKNDPYTIITCEWDTFYSNIQEATFPKRCVYKNYYNPIDMLIEMLNKGEMMQTSCWMMSRELIKNVGYWDCRFTINDDGVYFSKALTFASKIIFCPGARVYYRRGHASLSTYDIFSDTKLIALLESYKEQAKILLTQTTSAEAYRGVARNFALVMCKARFNSRIYKAAKNEIVKLGLAPFHPHKGSKTDRICSIIGFENFLRLRNCMRKRGD
;
A
#
# COMPACT_ATOMS: atom_id res chain seq x y z
N MET A 1 -6.35 24.15 -15.10
CA MET A 1 -7.28 23.21 -14.40
C MET A 1 -8.01 22.43 -15.46
N PHE A 2 -8.11 21.10 -15.33
CA PHE A 2 -8.81 20.23 -16.28
C PHE A 2 -10.04 19.63 -15.59
N SER A 3 -11.16 19.54 -16.30
CA SER A 3 -12.39 18.90 -15.84
C SER A 3 -12.64 17.61 -16.59
N GLN A 4 -13.18 16.60 -15.91
CA GLN A 4 -13.61 15.33 -16.52
C GLN A 4 -14.81 14.77 -15.74
N SER A 5 -15.49 13.78 -16.33
CA SER A 5 -16.47 12.96 -15.60
C SER A 5 -15.81 12.19 -14.46
N ASN A 6 -16.58 11.90 -13.41
CA ASN A 6 -16.03 11.12 -12.28
C ASN A 6 -15.90 9.63 -12.68
N GLU A 7 -14.67 9.21 -12.95
CA GLU A 7 -14.28 7.85 -13.27
C GLU A 7 -13.34 7.24 -12.22
N GLY A 8 -13.26 7.86 -11.04
CA GLY A 8 -12.41 7.42 -9.94
C GLY A 8 -11.05 8.12 -9.87
N ALA A 9 -10.35 7.91 -8.75
CA ALA A 9 -9.08 8.58 -8.46
C ALA A 9 -7.97 8.23 -9.47
N PHE A 10 -7.88 6.96 -9.90
CA PHE A 10 -6.92 6.51 -10.90
C PHE A 10 -7.08 7.24 -12.25
N SER A 11 -8.33 7.45 -12.71
CA SER A 11 -8.59 8.18 -13.95
C SER A 11 -8.16 9.64 -13.84
N ALA A 12 -8.44 10.30 -12.71
CA ALA A 12 -8.01 11.67 -12.43
C ALA A 12 -6.47 11.78 -12.40
N ARG A 13 -5.78 10.84 -11.75
CA ARG A 13 -4.31 10.78 -11.71
C ARG A 13 -3.71 10.54 -13.12
N ASN A 14 -4.31 9.68 -13.91
CA ASN A 14 -3.89 9.42 -15.29
C ASN A 14 -4.05 10.67 -16.17
N ARG A 15 -5.17 11.38 -16.03
CA ARG A 15 -5.38 12.64 -16.75
C ARG A 15 -4.37 13.69 -16.31
N ALA A 16 -4.15 13.86 -15.02
CA ALA A 16 -3.16 14.80 -14.49
C ALA A 16 -1.74 14.45 -14.98
N LEU A 17 -1.37 13.17 -15.02
CA LEU A 17 -0.09 12.72 -15.56
C LEU A 17 0.06 13.05 -17.04
N LYS A 18 -0.98 12.80 -17.83
CA LYS A 18 -0.99 13.10 -19.28
C LYS A 18 -0.80 14.59 -19.56
N GLU A 19 -1.44 15.45 -18.80
CA GLU A 19 -1.39 16.91 -18.98
C GLU A 19 -0.18 17.57 -18.32
N SER A 20 0.53 16.84 -17.46
CA SER A 20 1.70 17.38 -16.75
C SER A 20 2.90 17.49 -17.68
N THR A 21 3.72 18.54 -17.49
CA THR A 21 4.96 18.79 -18.27
C THR A 21 6.22 18.82 -17.40
N GLY A 22 6.07 18.75 -16.07
CA GLY A 22 7.18 18.82 -15.12
C GLY A 22 8.18 17.66 -15.28
N GLU A 23 9.43 17.90 -14.95
CA GLU A 23 10.53 16.92 -14.95
C GLU A 23 10.35 15.86 -13.85
N TYR A 24 9.80 16.27 -12.71
CA TYR A 24 9.53 15.41 -11.56
C TYR A 24 8.03 15.29 -11.31
N ILE A 25 7.58 14.12 -10.92
CA ILE A 25 6.18 13.79 -10.73
C ILE A 25 5.97 13.36 -9.26
N MET A 26 4.93 13.94 -8.66
CA MET A 26 4.38 13.55 -7.38
C MET A 26 2.85 13.55 -7.51
N PHE A 27 2.21 12.47 -7.14
CA PHE A 27 0.75 12.42 -7.05
C PHE A 27 0.32 12.90 -5.67
N MET A 28 -0.69 13.77 -5.63
CA MET A 28 -1.19 14.34 -4.38
C MET A 28 -2.70 14.37 -4.39
N ASP A 29 -3.31 13.90 -3.32
CA ASP A 29 -4.75 13.99 -3.12
C ASP A 29 -5.10 15.42 -2.68
N CYS A 30 -6.26 15.92 -3.12
CA CYS A 30 -6.63 17.34 -2.99
C CYS A 30 -6.93 17.79 -1.56
N ASP A 31 -7.10 16.87 -0.63
CA ASP A 31 -7.40 17.12 0.78
C ASP A 31 -6.19 16.95 1.70
N ASP A 32 -5.04 16.56 1.16
CA ASP A 32 -3.79 16.42 1.89
C ASP A 32 -3.00 17.73 1.97
N PHE A 33 -2.06 17.79 2.91
CA PHE A 33 -1.08 18.87 3.00
C PHE A 33 0.36 18.32 2.97
N ILE A 34 1.27 19.19 2.58
CA ILE A 34 2.72 18.90 2.59
C ILE A 34 3.47 19.99 3.35
N SER A 35 4.60 19.65 3.95
CA SER A 35 5.45 20.65 4.60
C SER A 35 6.05 21.62 3.58
N HIS A 36 6.25 22.87 3.99
CA HIS A 36 6.67 23.99 3.13
C HIS A 36 7.90 23.68 2.23
N HIS A 37 8.89 22.99 2.76
CA HIS A 37 10.13 22.69 2.03
C HIS A 37 10.18 21.28 1.41
N LYS A 38 9.09 20.50 1.46
CA LYS A 38 9.09 19.09 1.00
C LYS A 38 9.54 18.96 -0.45
N ILE A 39 8.92 19.69 -1.36
CA ILE A 39 9.18 19.60 -2.79
C ILE A 39 10.65 19.97 -3.08
N GLN A 40 11.11 21.11 -2.54
CA GLN A 40 12.48 21.56 -2.76
C GLN A 40 13.50 20.52 -2.29
N ARG A 41 13.35 20.01 -1.06
CA ARG A 41 14.26 19.01 -0.49
C ARG A 41 14.32 17.73 -1.33
N GLN A 42 13.18 17.24 -1.81
CA GLN A 42 13.13 16.03 -2.62
C GLN A 42 13.74 16.24 -4.01
N ILE A 43 13.51 17.39 -4.64
CA ILE A 43 14.13 17.76 -5.92
C ILE A 43 15.64 17.90 -5.79
N ASP A 44 16.14 18.51 -4.71
CA ASP A 44 17.57 18.67 -4.47
C ASP A 44 18.31 17.32 -4.34
N ILE A 45 17.61 16.30 -3.84
CA ILE A 45 18.14 14.94 -3.80
C ILE A 45 18.07 14.30 -5.20
N LEU A 46 16.93 14.40 -5.91
CA LEU A 46 16.76 13.81 -7.24
C LEU A 46 17.81 14.33 -8.22
N ARG A 47 18.09 15.64 -8.23
CA ARG A 47 19.09 16.26 -9.11
C ARG A 47 20.52 15.74 -8.92
N LYS A 48 20.82 15.13 -7.79
CA LYS A 48 22.14 14.57 -7.45
C LYS A 48 22.21 13.06 -7.69
N ASN A 49 21.14 12.46 -8.20
CA ASN A 49 21.03 11.02 -8.37
C ASN A 49 20.60 10.68 -9.80
N ASP A 50 20.64 9.41 -10.15
CA ASP A 50 20.19 8.92 -11.45
C ASP A 50 18.67 9.07 -11.59
N PRO A 51 18.12 9.14 -12.83
CA PRO A 51 16.70 9.38 -13.07
C PRO A 51 15.79 8.25 -12.59
N TYR A 52 16.32 7.08 -12.26
CA TYR A 52 15.56 5.94 -11.72
C TYR A 52 15.53 5.90 -10.19
N THR A 53 16.04 6.93 -9.52
CA THR A 53 15.95 7.08 -8.08
C THR A 53 14.54 7.53 -7.67
N ILE A 54 13.95 6.88 -6.67
CA ILE A 54 12.70 7.30 -6.02
C ILE A 54 13.04 7.99 -4.70
N ILE A 55 12.39 9.11 -4.43
CA ILE A 55 12.50 9.77 -3.12
C ILE A 55 11.21 9.53 -2.34
N THR A 56 11.36 9.12 -1.08
CA THR A 56 10.26 8.99 -0.12
C THR A 56 10.43 9.98 1.03
N CYS A 57 9.42 10.14 1.88
CA CYS A 57 9.46 11.05 3.01
C CYS A 57 8.57 10.60 4.18
N GLU A 58 8.56 11.37 5.26
CA GLU A 58 7.70 11.15 6.41
C GLU A 58 6.23 11.41 6.07
N TRP A 59 5.31 10.67 6.70
CA TRP A 59 3.89 10.94 6.64
C TRP A 59 3.19 10.56 7.94
N ASP A 60 2.12 11.28 8.25
CA ASP A 60 1.21 10.93 9.32
C ASP A 60 -0.19 11.44 9.03
N THR A 61 -1.16 10.95 9.80
CA THR A 61 -2.58 11.29 9.63
C THR A 61 -2.98 12.47 10.49
N PHE A 62 -3.99 13.20 10.01
CA PHE A 62 -4.72 14.19 10.80
C PHE A 62 -6.21 14.16 10.43
N TYR A 63 -7.07 14.67 11.27
CA TYR A 63 -8.52 14.76 11.02
C TYR A 63 -8.96 16.19 10.76
N SER A 64 -8.85 17.06 11.75
CA SER A 64 -9.27 18.45 11.67
C SER A 64 -8.11 19.43 11.64
N ASN A 65 -7.03 19.12 12.35
CA ASN A 65 -5.88 19.99 12.51
C ASN A 65 -4.58 19.27 12.18
N ILE A 66 -3.74 19.86 11.33
CA ILE A 66 -2.43 19.29 10.95
C ILE A 66 -1.48 19.09 12.13
N GLN A 67 -1.69 19.79 13.27
CA GLN A 67 -0.91 19.61 14.50
C GLN A 67 -1.18 18.28 15.21
N GLU A 68 -2.23 17.55 14.83
CA GLU A 68 -2.50 16.17 15.30
C GLU A 68 -1.45 15.18 14.81
N ALA A 69 -0.77 15.48 13.70
CA ALA A 69 0.25 14.61 13.12
C ALA A 69 1.54 14.61 13.95
N THR A 70 1.98 13.43 14.39
CA THR A 70 3.13 13.22 15.29
C THR A 70 4.36 12.66 14.59
N PHE A 71 4.21 12.16 13.36
CA PHE A 71 5.26 11.59 12.53
C PHE A 71 6.06 10.48 13.23
N PRO A 72 5.41 9.39 13.65
CA PRO A 72 6.09 8.28 14.31
C PRO A 72 7.16 7.66 13.40
N LYS A 73 8.23 7.17 13.98
CA LYS A 73 9.25 6.43 13.23
C LYS A 73 8.63 5.17 12.62
N ARG A 74 8.87 4.96 11.33
CA ARG A 74 8.46 3.75 10.61
C ARG A 74 9.68 2.98 10.12
N CYS A 75 9.57 1.67 10.03
CA CYS A 75 10.69 0.83 9.59
C CYS A 75 11.15 1.14 8.16
N VAL A 76 10.26 1.68 7.34
CA VAL A 76 10.52 2.07 5.94
C VAL A 76 11.18 3.44 5.76
N TYR A 77 11.42 4.19 6.84
CA TYR A 77 12.08 5.50 6.78
C TYR A 77 13.60 5.36 6.75
N LYS A 78 14.10 4.83 5.64
CA LYS A 78 15.53 4.60 5.36
C LYS A 78 15.77 4.50 3.86
N ASN A 79 17.03 4.52 3.46
CA ASN A 79 17.42 4.26 2.08
C ASN A 79 17.38 2.76 1.76
N TYR A 80 17.03 2.44 0.51
CA TYR A 80 17.09 1.09 -0.04
C TYR A 80 17.87 1.11 -1.35
N TYR A 81 18.95 0.34 -1.40
CA TYR A 81 19.75 0.17 -2.61
C TYR A 81 19.19 -0.91 -3.53
N ASN A 82 18.34 -1.77 -3.02
CA ASN A 82 17.42 -2.62 -3.78
C ASN A 82 15.98 -2.20 -3.43
N PRO A 83 15.23 -1.56 -4.36
CA PRO A 83 13.88 -1.08 -4.08
C PRO A 83 12.89 -2.18 -3.70
N ILE A 84 13.11 -3.41 -4.17
CA ILE A 84 12.25 -4.56 -3.86
C ILE A 84 12.29 -4.90 -2.37
N ASP A 85 13.40 -4.63 -1.67
CA ASP A 85 13.49 -4.86 -0.23
C ASP A 85 12.54 -3.95 0.56
N MET A 86 12.29 -2.71 0.09
CA MET A 86 11.26 -1.86 0.69
C MET A 86 9.88 -2.46 0.54
N LEU A 87 9.53 -2.99 -0.64
CA LEU A 87 8.23 -3.63 -0.85
C LEU A 87 8.07 -4.85 0.05
N ILE A 88 9.08 -5.70 0.13
CA ILE A 88 9.10 -6.86 1.03
C ILE A 88 8.89 -6.44 2.48
N GLU A 89 9.60 -5.41 2.94
CA GLU A 89 9.46 -4.91 4.31
C GLU A 89 8.08 -4.34 4.58
N MET A 90 7.54 -3.52 3.67
CA MET A 90 6.17 -2.98 3.77
C MET A 90 5.15 -4.11 3.92
N LEU A 91 5.20 -5.14 3.08
CA LEU A 91 4.27 -6.26 3.11
C LEU A 91 4.38 -7.06 4.41
N ASN A 92 5.60 -7.38 4.86
CA ASN A 92 5.82 -8.16 6.09
C ASN A 92 5.43 -7.41 7.37
N LYS A 93 5.67 -6.10 7.42
CA LYS A 93 5.37 -5.27 8.60
C LYS A 93 3.96 -4.69 8.57
N GLY A 94 3.28 -4.70 7.42
CA GLY A 94 2.00 -4.04 7.23
C GLY A 94 2.13 -2.52 7.23
N GLU A 95 3.26 -2.04 6.79
CA GLU A 95 3.49 -0.63 6.55
C GLU A 95 2.90 -0.21 5.21
N MET A 96 2.57 1.06 5.11
CA MET A 96 2.20 1.71 3.87
C MET A 96 2.96 3.02 3.72
N MET A 97 3.05 3.49 2.50
CA MET A 97 3.52 4.84 2.20
C MET A 97 2.38 5.58 1.50
N GLN A 98 2.02 6.74 2.02
CA GLN A 98 0.98 7.58 1.44
C GLN A 98 1.40 8.05 0.03
N THR A 99 0.45 8.16 -0.89
CA THR A 99 0.66 8.47 -2.31
C THR A 99 1.54 9.70 -2.54
N SER A 100 1.35 10.76 -1.76
CA SER A 100 2.12 12.02 -1.90
C SER A 100 3.54 11.94 -1.33
N CYS A 101 3.94 10.83 -0.71
CA CYS A 101 5.31 10.64 -0.23
C CYS A 101 6.30 10.41 -1.37
N TRP A 102 5.83 9.81 -2.47
CA TRP A 102 6.67 9.39 -3.57
C TRP A 102 6.94 10.53 -4.55
N MET A 103 8.21 10.78 -4.83
CA MET A 103 8.61 11.69 -5.92
C MET A 103 9.56 10.95 -6.85
N MET A 104 9.31 11.05 -8.15
CA MET A 104 9.97 10.29 -9.20
C MET A 104 10.26 11.22 -10.40
N SER A 105 11.27 10.86 -11.19
CA SER A 105 11.49 11.53 -12.47
C SER A 105 10.40 11.16 -13.49
N ARG A 106 10.19 12.00 -14.47
CA ARG A 106 9.34 11.69 -15.62
C ARG A 106 9.87 10.50 -16.43
N GLU A 107 11.18 10.30 -16.45
CA GLU A 107 11.81 9.18 -17.15
C GLU A 107 11.44 7.85 -16.50
N LEU A 108 11.52 7.76 -15.18
CA LEU A 108 11.04 6.58 -14.44
C LEU A 108 9.54 6.33 -14.69
N ILE A 109 8.71 7.38 -14.60
CA ILE A 109 7.27 7.29 -14.83
C ILE A 109 6.91 6.78 -16.23
N LYS A 110 7.69 7.11 -17.27
CA LYS A 110 7.45 6.55 -18.61
C LYS A 110 7.55 5.03 -18.63
N ASN A 111 8.46 4.43 -17.85
CA ASN A 111 8.58 2.97 -17.73
C ASN A 111 7.47 2.37 -16.87
N VAL A 112 7.06 3.04 -15.79
CA VAL A 112 5.95 2.63 -14.94
C VAL A 112 4.62 2.69 -15.71
N GLY A 113 4.41 3.75 -16.50
CA GLY A 113 3.18 4.00 -17.23
C GLY A 113 2.05 4.57 -16.37
N TYR A 114 0.83 4.34 -16.84
CA TYR A 114 -0.39 4.83 -16.19
C TYR A 114 -0.85 3.94 -15.03
N TRP A 115 -1.68 4.53 -14.15
CA TRP A 115 -2.40 3.81 -13.12
C TRP A 115 -3.38 2.83 -13.76
N ASP A 116 -3.43 1.62 -13.23
CA ASP A 116 -4.28 0.56 -13.78
C ASP A 116 -5.72 0.74 -13.30
N CYS A 117 -6.62 1.06 -14.23
CA CYS A 117 -8.02 1.34 -13.96
C CYS A 117 -8.84 0.12 -13.48
N ARG A 118 -8.27 -1.08 -13.51
CA ARG A 118 -8.90 -2.29 -12.97
C ARG A 118 -8.98 -2.28 -11.45
N PHE A 119 -8.09 -1.53 -10.78
CA PHE A 119 -7.97 -1.54 -9.33
C PHE A 119 -8.54 -0.26 -8.73
N THR A 120 -9.65 -0.38 -8.00
CA THR A 120 -10.32 0.72 -7.29
C THR A 120 -9.98 0.75 -5.80
N ILE A 121 -9.35 -0.30 -5.30
CA ILE A 121 -8.88 -0.45 -3.92
C ILE A 121 -7.42 -0.88 -3.97
N ASN A 122 -6.56 -0.22 -3.16
CA ASN A 122 -5.11 -0.46 -3.15
C ASN A 122 -4.46 -0.23 -4.54
N ASP A 123 -5.01 0.69 -5.30
CA ASP A 123 -4.50 1.13 -6.59
C ASP A 123 -3.08 1.71 -6.47
N ASP A 124 -2.82 2.46 -5.42
CA ASP A 124 -1.50 2.96 -5.02
C ASP A 124 -0.53 1.83 -4.68
N GLY A 125 -0.97 0.82 -3.95
CA GLY A 125 -0.16 -0.37 -3.66
C GLY A 125 0.31 -1.09 -4.94
N VAL A 126 -0.57 -1.23 -5.94
CA VAL A 126 -0.21 -1.82 -7.24
C VAL A 126 0.72 -0.90 -8.03
N TYR A 127 0.39 0.40 -8.12
CA TYR A 127 1.15 1.37 -8.89
C TYR A 127 2.59 1.51 -8.38
N PHE A 128 2.77 1.74 -7.07
CA PHE A 128 4.10 1.89 -6.50
C PHE A 128 4.88 0.58 -6.43
N SER A 129 4.22 -0.58 -6.28
CA SER A 129 4.91 -1.87 -6.45
C SER A 129 5.52 -2.00 -7.83
N LYS A 130 4.80 -1.57 -8.88
CA LYS A 130 5.34 -1.53 -10.25
C LYS A 130 6.46 -0.51 -10.37
N ALA A 131 6.33 0.69 -9.80
CA ALA A 131 7.38 1.71 -9.81
C ALA A 131 8.69 1.20 -9.20
N LEU A 132 8.61 0.44 -8.11
CA LEU A 132 9.77 -0.14 -7.44
C LEU A 132 10.53 -1.14 -8.31
N THR A 133 9.88 -1.80 -9.29
CA THR A 133 10.58 -2.73 -10.20
C THR A 133 11.43 -2.02 -11.25
N PHE A 134 11.18 -0.74 -11.50
CA PHE A 134 11.96 0.08 -12.45
C PHE A 134 12.96 1.01 -11.76
N ALA A 135 12.88 1.11 -10.43
CA ALA A 135 13.76 2.00 -9.67
C ALA A 135 15.16 1.40 -9.49
N SER A 136 16.17 2.27 -9.47
CA SER A 136 17.56 1.90 -9.14
C SER A 136 17.78 1.84 -7.63
N LYS A 137 17.15 2.76 -6.89
CA LYS A 137 17.25 2.87 -5.42
C LYS A 137 16.16 3.77 -4.88
N ILE A 138 15.98 3.74 -3.57
CA ILE A 138 15.11 4.66 -2.83
C ILE A 138 15.95 5.46 -1.84
N ILE A 139 15.75 6.76 -1.83
CA ILE A 139 16.35 7.65 -0.84
C ILE A 139 15.23 8.25 0.02
N PHE A 140 15.36 8.09 1.31
CA PHE A 140 14.47 8.69 2.29
C PHE A 140 14.90 10.13 2.57
N CYS A 141 13.96 11.07 2.51
CA CYS A 141 14.16 12.49 2.75
C CYS A 141 13.59 12.87 4.13
N PRO A 142 14.39 12.86 5.20
CA PRO A 142 13.92 13.20 6.54
C PRO A 142 13.51 14.68 6.61
N GLY A 143 12.46 14.98 7.38
CA GLY A 143 11.92 16.32 7.57
C GLY A 143 11.12 16.88 6.38
N ALA A 144 11.03 16.15 5.26
CA ALA A 144 9.99 16.35 4.27
C ALA A 144 8.74 15.59 4.72
N ARG A 145 7.57 16.22 4.78
CA ARG A 145 6.40 15.68 5.45
C ARG A 145 5.14 15.76 4.61
N VAL A 146 4.31 14.70 4.71
CA VAL A 146 2.96 14.64 4.18
C VAL A 146 1.99 14.50 5.36
N TYR A 147 0.98 15.35 5.38
CA TYR A 147 -0.13 15.31 6.32
C TYR A 147 -1.33 14.72 5.59
N TYR A 148 -1.62 13.45 5.87
CA TYR A 148 -2.70 12.71 5.24
C TYR A 148 -4.01 12.94 5.97
N ARG A 149 -4.98 13.57 5.30
CA ARG A 149 -6.29 13.82 5.90
C ARG A 149 -7.09 12.53 6.02
N ARG A 150 -7.59 12.26 7.22
CA ARG A 150 -8.59 11.22 7.45
C ARG A 150 -9.95 11.85 7.71
N GLY A 151 -10.96 11.42 6.94
CA GLY A 151 -12.35 11.84 7.12
C GLY A 151 -13.27 10.64 7.30
N HIS A 152 -14.51 10.89 7.76
CA HIS A 152 -15.53 9.86 7.93
C HIS A 152 -15.98 9.22 6.61
N ALA A 153 -15.66 9.80 5.46
CA ALA A 153 -16.02 9.34 4.11
C ALA A 153 -14.80 8.85 3.29
N SER A 154 -13.66 8.56 3.93
CA SER A 154 -12.47 8.15 3.18
C SER A 154 -12.68 6.81 2.48
N LEU A 155 -12.21 6.71 1.23
CA LEU A 155 -12.14 5.46 0.45
C LEU A 155 -11.05 4.50 1.00
N SER A 156 -10.60 4.72 2.23
CA SER A 156 -9.54 3.97 2.89
C SER A 156 -9.81 2.46 2.90
N THR A 157 -8.79 1.68 2.63
CA THR A 157 -8.82 0.21 2.77
C THR A 157 -9.18 -0.28 4.18
N TYR A 158 -9.17 0.60 5.18
CA TYR A 158 -9.57 0.24 6.55
C TYR A 158 -11.08 0.05 6.69
N ASP A 159 -11.91 0.72 5.84
CA ASP A 159 -13.38 0.67 5.90
C ASP A 159 -13.97 -0.34 4.90
N ILE A 160 -13.26 -1.44 4.64
CA ILE A 160 -13.71 -2.49 3.74
C ILE A 160 -14.67 -3.42 4.48
N PHE A 161 -15.97 -3.15 4.36
CA PHE A 161 -17.04 -3.95 4.96
C PHE A 161 -17.92 -4.69 3.93
N SER A 162 -17.77 -4.42 2.63
CA SER A 162 -18.57 -5.09 1.60
C SER A 162 -17.77 -6.17 0.86
N ASP A 163 -18.46 -7.23 0.44
CA ASP A 163 -17.85 -8.31 -0.34
C ASP A 163 -17.27 -7.79 -1.67
N THR A 164 -17.91 -6.81 -2.30
CA THR A 164 -17.39 -6.18 -3.53
C THR A 164 -16.03 -5.52 -3.31
N LYS A 165 -15.88 -4.74 -2.24
CA LYS A 165 -14.61 -4.11 -1.88
C LYS A 165 -13.54 -5.15 -1.50
N LEU A 166 -13.93 -6.23 -0.81
CA LEU A 166 -13.00 -7.31 -0.47
C LEU A 166 -12.52 -8.08 -1.70
N ILE A 167 -13.38 -8.29 -2.68
CA ILE A 167 -13.00 -8.89 -3.97
C ILE A 167 -12.00 -7.98 -4.69
N ALA A 168 -12.30 -6.68 -4.80
CA ALA A 168 -11.40 -5.70 -5.42
C ALA A 168 -10.03 -5.68 -4.72
N LEU A 169 -9.99 -5.70 -3.37
CA LEU A 169 -8.76 -5.78 -2.60
C LEU A 169 -7.99 -7.08 -2.87
N LEU A 170 -8.68 -8.22 -2.93
CA LEU A 170 -8.05 -9.51 -3.22
C LEU A 170 -7.39 -9.50 -4.61
N GLU A 171 -8.06 -8.95 -5.61
CA GLU A 171 -7.51 -8.85 -6.98
C GLU A 171 -6.30 -7.90 -7.03
N SER A 172 -6.33 -6.76 -6.34
CA SER A 172 -5.17 -5.87 -6.25
C SER A 172 -3.98 -6.53 -5.53
N TYR A 173 -4.22 -7.32 -4.49
CA TYR A 173 -3.17 -8.08 -3.82
C TYR A 173 -2.59 -9.21 -4.69
N LYS A 174 -3.39 -9.85 -5.54
CA LYS A 174 -2.90 -10.81 -6.54
C LYS A 174 -1.97 -10.16 -7.55
N GLU A 175 -2.34 -8.98 -8.07
CA GLU A 175 -1.48 -8.24 -9.00
C GLU A 175 -0.18 -7.78 -8.32
N GLN A 176 -0.27 -7.24 -7.11
CA GLN A 176 0.91 -6.86 -6.31
C GLN A 176 1.83 -8.07 -6.04
N ALA A 177 1.25 -9.24 -5.73
CA ALA A 177 1.98 -10.48 -5.55
C ALA A 177 2.70 -10.91 -6.84
N LYS A 178 2.01 -10.85 -7.98
CA LYS A 178 2.58 -11.15 -9.29
C LYS A 178 3.77 -10.23 -9.60
N ILE A 179 3.62 -8.92 -9.40
CA ILE A 179 4.70 -7.94 -9.61
C ILE A 179 5.91 -8.30 -8.74
N LEU A 180 5.72 -8.52 -7.43
CA LEU A 180 6.82 -8.81 -6.52
C LEU A 180 7.50 -10.15 -6.85
N LEU A 181 6.73 -11.21 -7.07
CA LEU A 181 7.27 -12.56 -7.24
C LEU A 181 7.92 -12.79 -8.61
N THR A 182 7.76 -11.87 -9.56
CA THR A 182 8.61 -11.85 -10.77
C THR A 182 10.00 -11.27 -10.50
N GLN A 183 10.19 -10.54 -9.39
CA GLN A 183 11.47 -9.91 -9.04
C GLN A 183 12.31 -10.77 -8.08
N THR A 184 11.66 -11.60 -7.27
CA THR A 184 12.34 -12.38 -6.23
C THR A 184 11.55 -13.61 -5.83
N THR A 185 12.28 -14.65 -5.43
CA THR A 185 11.72 -15.89 -4.86
C THR A 185 12.10 -16.06 -3.39
N SER A 186 12.42 -14.96 -2.69
CA SER A 186 12.80 -15.02 -1.28
C SER A 186 11.63 -15.45 -0.39
N ALA A 187 11.93 -16.18 0.68
CA ALA A 187 10.92 -16.62 1.66
C ALA A 187 10.19 -15.44 2.30
N GLU A 188 10.88 -14.31 2.49
CA GLU A 188 10.32 -13.06 3.01
C GLU A 188 9.29 -12.46 2.05
N ALA A 189 9.54 -12.51 0.73
CA ALA A 189 8.57 -12.04 -0.27
C ALA A 189 7.31 -12.90 -0.26
N TYR A 190 7.44 -14.24 -0.26
CA TYR A 190 6.30 -15.16 -0.12
C TYR A 190 5.50 -14.89 1.15
N ARG A 191 6.17 -14.68 2.28
CA ARG A 191 5.51 -14.39 3.56
C ARG A 191 4.78 -13.05 3.54
N GLY A 192 5.38 -12.01 2.98
CA GLY A 192 4.76 -10.69 2.84
C GLY A 192 3.49 -10.73 1.99
N VAL A 193 3.54 -11.41 0.85
CA VAL A 193 2.38 -11.65 -0.03
C VAL A 193 1.30 -12.44 0.71
N ALA A 194 1.66 -13.55 1.36
CA ALA A 194 0.71 -14.37 2.11
C ALA A 194 0.03 -13.59 3.25
N ARG A 195 0.74 -12.64 3.87
CA ARG A 195 0.16 -11.76 4.89
C ARG A 195 -1.00 -10.91 4.33
N ASN A 196 -0.89 -10.38 3.13
CA ASN A 196 -1.97 -9.62 2.50
C ASN A 196 -3.22 -10.51 2.28
N PHE A 197 -3.04 -11.74 1.81
CA PHE A 197 -4.15 -12.68 1.67
C PHE A 197 -4.74 -13.08 3.04
N ALA A 198 -3.91 -13.23 4.07
CA ALA A 198 -4.38 -13.49 5.43
C ALA A 198 -5.19 -12.30 5.99
N LEU A 199 -4.89 -11.05 5.62
CA LEU A 199 -5.73 -9.88 5.94
C LEU A 199 -7.12 -9.98 5.31
N VAL A 200 -7.21 -10.43 4.05
CA VAL A 200 -8.50 -10.67 3.39
C VAL A 200 -9.28 -11.77 4.12
N MET A 201 -8.62 -12.88 4.51
CA MET A 201 -9.26 -13.93 5.31
C MET A 201 -9.80 -13.39 6.65
N CYS A 202 -9.07 -12.48 7.31
CA CYS A 202 -9.53 -11.83 8.54
C CYS A 202 -10.78 -10.96 8.33
N LYS A 203 -10.92 -10.32 7.19
CA LYS A 203 -12.05 -9.41 6.91
C LYS A 203 -13.26 -10.17 6.34
N ALA A 204 -13.04 -11.20 5.57
CA ALA A 204 -14.08 -12.01 4.97
C ALA A 204 -14.86 -12.84 6.02
N ARG A 205 -16.14 -13.14 5.69
CA ARG A 205 -16.92 -14.11 6.47
C ARG A 205 -16.24 -15.47 6.37
N PHE A 206 -16.07 -16.14 7.52
CA PHE A 206 -15.44 -17.46 7.56
C PHE A 206 -16.12 -18.45 6.60
N ASN A 207 -15.32 -19.19 5.88
CA ASN A 207 -15.74 -20.19 4.88
C ASN A 207 -16.54 -19.63 3.68
N SER A 208 -16.61 -18.30 3.51
CA SER A 208 -17.18 -17.66 2.30
C SER A 208 -16.32 -17.94 1.06
N ARG A 209 -16.85 -17.63 -0.12
CA ARG A 209 -16.12 -17.73 -1.39
C ARG A 209 -14.84 -16.90 -1.37
N ILE A 210 -14.91 -15.67 -0.82
CA ILE A 210 -13.75 -14.75 -0.71
C ILE A 210 -12.69 -15.32 0.24
N TYR A 211 -13.13 -15.82 1.41
CA TYR A 211 -12.24 -16.48 2.37
C TYR A 211 -11.47 -17.64 1.73
N LYS A 212 -12.19 -18.54 1.02
CA LYS A 212 -11.60 -19.69 0.33
C LYS A 212 -10.63 -19.25 -0.77
N ALA A 213 -10.98 -18.23 -1.54
CA ALA A 213 -10.11 -17.69 -2.58
C ALA A 213 -8.80 -17.14 -1.99
N ALA A 214 -8.87 -16.34 -0.94
CA ALA A 214 -7.68 -15.81 -0.26
C ALA A 214 -6.82 -16.93 0.37
N LYS A 215 -7.46 -17.94 1.01
CA LYS A 215 -6.76 -19.12 1.54
C LYS A 215 -6.02 -19.88 0.43
N ASN A 216 -6.66 -20.08 -0.71
CA ASN A 216 -6.05 -20.79 -1.83
C ASN A 216 -4.80 -20.07 -2.35
N GLU A 217 -4.78 -18.73 -2.36
CA GLU A 217 -3.58 -17.99 -2.75
C GLU A 217 -2.42 -18.25 -1.76
N ILE A 218 -2.66 -18.33 -0.46
CA ILE A 218 -1.63 -18.69 0.52
C ILE A 218 -1.12 -20.12 0.29
N VAL A 219 -2.02 -21.06 0.05
CA VAL A 219 -1.65 -22.47 -0.21
C VAL A 219 -0.83 -22.61 -1.50
N LYS A 220 -1.15 -21.87 -2.56
CA LYS A 220 -0.35 -21.83 -3.80
C LYS A 220 1.10 -21.37 -3.58
N LEU A 221 1.34 -20.55 -2.54
CA LEU A 221 2.67 -20.12 -2.13
C LEU A 221 3.43 -21.19 -1.30
N GLY A 222 2.83 -22.36 -1.08
CA GLY A 222 3.41 -23.40 -0.22
C GLY A 222 3.33 -23.10 1.27
N LEU A 223 2.48 -22.17 1.69
CA LEU A 223 2.37 -21.72 3.08
C LEU A 223 1.03 -22.15 3.69
N ALA A 224 1.04 -22.35 5.01
CA ALA A 224 -0.20 -22.47 5.80
C ALA A 224 -0.73 -21.08 6.16
N PRO A 225 -2.07 -20.89 6.23
CA PRO A 225 -2.65 -19.64 6.70
C PRO A 225 -2.20 -19.29 8.13
N PHE A 226 -1.89 -18.02 8.37
CA PHE A 226 -1.39 -17.50 9.65
C PHE A 226 -2.01 -16.15 9.99
N HIS A 227 -1.91 -15.71 11.26
CA HIS A 227 -2.40 -14.40 11.66
C HIS A 227 -1.51 -13.28 11.09
N PRO A 228 -2.09 -12.26 10.40
CA PRO A 228 -1.30 -11.26 9.67
C PRO A 228 -0.54 -10.26 10.56
N HIS A 229 -0.90 -10.12 11.84
CA HIS A 229 -0.26 -9.20 12.78
C HIS A 229 0.55 -9.99 13.81
N LYS A 230 1.80 -10.32 13.46
CA LYS A 230 2.72 -11.07 14.31
C LYS A 230 2.95 -10.37 15.67
N GLY A 231 2.93 -11.14 16.75
CA GLY A 231 3.17 -10.66 18.12
C GLY A 231 1.98 -9.95 18.79
N SER A 232 0.84 -9.79 18.10
CA SER A 232 -0.39 -9.27 18.69
C SER A 232 -1.00 -10.27 19.71
N LYS A 233 -1.89 -9.78 20.60
CA LYS A 233 -2.66 -10.66 21.51
C LYS A 233 -3.41 -11.75 20.73
N THR A 234 -3.98 -11.39 19.59
CA THR A 234 -4.71 -12.31 18.70
C THR A 234 -3.78 -13.35 18.09
N ASP A 235 -2.57 -12.97 17.67
CA ASP A 235 -1.57 -13.88 17.13
C ASP A 235 -1.16 -14.94 18.18
N ARG A 236 -0.99 -14.55 19.44
CA ARG A 236 -0.73 -15.49 20.55
C ARG A 236 -1.87 -16.50 20.75
N ILE A 237 -3.12 -16.08 20.63
CA ILE A 237 -4.27 -17.00 20.67
C ILE A 237 -4.23 -17.94 19.46
N CYS A 238 -3.96 -17.40 18.26
CA CYS A 238 -3.86 -18.19 17.04
C CYS A 238 -2.72 -19.22 17.09
N SER A 239 -1.63 -18.95 17.81
CA SER A 239 -0.53 -19.92 17.98
C SER A 239 -0.92 -21.13 18.84
N ILE A 240 -1.94 -20.99 19.68
CA ILE A 240 -2.43 -22.07 20.55
C ILE A 240 -3.53 -22.89 19.86
N ILE A 241 -4.55 -22.22 19.32
CA ILE A 241 -5.73 -22.90 18.77
C ILE A 241 -5.72 -23.03 17.23
N GLY A 242 -4.75 -22.45 16.57
CA GLY A 242 -4.67 -22.34 15.12
C GLY A 242 -5.47 -21.15 14.56
N PHE A 243 -4.94 -20.54 13.49
CA PHE A 243 -5.52 -19.33 12.92
C PHE A 243 -6.94 -19.55 12.35
N GLU A 244 -7.19 -20.65 11.67
CA GLU A 244 -8.50 -20.95 11.10
C GLU A 244 -9.54 -21.25 12.17
N ASN A 245 -9.16 -21.96 13.25
CA ASN A 245 -10.04 -22.20 14.39
C ASN A 245 -10.41 -20.90 15.09
N PHE A 246 -9.45 -19.97 15.25
CA PHE A 246 -9.72 -18.64 15.77
C PHE A 246 -10.74 -17.89 14.88
N LEU A 247 -10.58 -17.88 13.56
CA LEU A 247 -11.53 -17.23 12.66
C LEU A 247 -12.91 -17.86 12.70
N ARG A 248 -12.98 -19.18 12.83
CA ARG A 248 -14.25 -19.93 13.03
C ARG A 248 -14.97 -19.49 14.29
N LEU A 249 -14.27 -19.48 15.43
CA LEU A 249 -14.83 -19.05 16.73
C LEU A 249 -15.30 -17.59 16.69
N ARG A 250 -14.49 -16.70 16.15
CA ARG A 250 -14.87 -15.27 15.98
C ARG A 250 -16.13 -15.11 15.12
N ASN A 251 -16.30 -15.89 14.06
CA ASN A 251 -17.49 -15.84 13.21
C ASN A 251 -18.74 -16.36 13.95
N CYS A 252 -18.59 -17.37 14.84
CA CYS A 252 -19.70 -17.85 15.67
C CYS A 252 -20.14 -16.80 16.71
N MET A 253 -19.21 -16.05 17.29
CA MET A 253 -19.51 -14.98 18.25
C MET A 253 -20.23 -13.80 17.60
N ARG A 254 -19.83 -13.39 16.39
CA ARG A 254 -20.50 -12.30 15.63
C ARG A 254 -21.96 -12.62 15.28
N LYS A 255 -22.29 -13.87 15.01
CA LYS A 255 -23.68 -14.30 14.72
C LYS A 255 -24.61 -14.33 15.93
N ARG A 256 -24.07 -14.23 17.16
CA ARG A 256 -24.87 -14.21 18.41
C ARG A 256 -25.12 -12.80 18.92
N GLY A 257 -24.51 -11.79 18.30
CA GLY A 257 -24.66 -10.37 18.65
C GLY A 257 -25.52 -9.56 17.66
N ASP A 258 -25.95 -10.18 16.56
CA ASP A 258 -26.98 -9.72 15.63
C ASP A 258 -28.31 -10.45 15.97
#